data_bfe8243641c34513f91453ff364730d0
#
_entry.id   bfe8243641c34513f91453ff364730d0
#
_cell.length_a   1.000
_cell.length_b   1.000
_cell.length_c   1.000
_cell.angle_alpha   90.00
_cell.angle_beta   90.00
_cell.angle_gamma   90.00
#
_symmetry.space_group_name_H-M   'P 1'
#
loop_
_entity.id
_entity.type
_entity.pdbx_description
1 polymer ?
#
loop_
_entity_poly.entity_id
_entity_poly.type
_entity_poly.pdbx_seq_one_letter_code
_entity_poly.pdbx_strand_id
1 'polypeptide(L)'
;MNLNAITQAAIRQSLVNCQTIAVVGLSPKPHRDSYRVAKYMQDRGFRIVPINPNATEVLGEKAYASLTEAAQYTRIDMVNCFRNSEDIPPIAAEAIAIGARSLWLQIGVVNDAAASHAQAAGLTVVQNKCLMVEHARLP
;
A
#
# COMPACT_ATOMS: atom_id res chain seq x y z
N MET A 1 2.44 14.68 -22.06
CA MET A 1 2.01 13.38 -21.50
C MET A 1 0.68 13.59 -20.80
N ASN A 2 -0.30 12.76 -21.10
CA ASN A 2 -1.62 12.88 -20.47
C ASN A 2 -1.65 12.20 -19.09
N LEU A 3 -2.70 12.50 -18.30
CA LEU A 3 -2.83 11.95 -16.95
C LEU A 3 -2.89 10.43 -16.93
N ASN A 4 -3.51 9.82 -17.93
CA ASN A 4 -3.61 8.37 -18.01
C ASN A 4 -2.22 7.72 -18.18
N ALA A 5 -1.39 8.29 -19.03
CA ALA A 5 -0.02 7.79 -19.25
C ALA A 5 0.83 7.95 -17.96
N ILE A 6 0.67 9.08 -17.26
CA ILE A 6 1.36 9.33 -15.99
C ILE A 6 0.94 8.30 -14.94
N THR A 7 -0.37 8.03 -14.84
CA THR A 7 -0.91 7.04 -13.92
C THR A 7 -0.42 5.64 -14.24
N GLN A 8 -0.41 5.25 -15.50
CA GLN A 8 0.08 3.93 -15.91
C GLN A 8 1.57 3.76 -15.62
N ALA A 9 2.36 4.81 -15.81
CA ALA A 9 3.78 4.78 -15.46
C ALA A 9 3.98 4.61 -13.96
N ALA A 10 3.18 5.32 -13.13
CA ALA A 10 3.24 5.20 -11.67
C ALA A 10 2.85 3.79 -11.21
N ILE A 11 1.84 3.19 -11.83
CA ILE A 11 1.42 1.81 -11.52
C ILE A 11 2.57 0.83 -11.76
N ARG A 12 3.19 0.90 -12.94
CA ARG A 12 4.33 0.02 -13.27
C ARG A 12 5.50 0.26 -12.34
N GLN A 13 5.82 1.53 -12.08
CA GLN A 13 6.94 1.89 -11.21
C GLN A 13 6.73 1.40 -9.78
N SER A 14 5.49 1.44 -9.28
CA SER A 14 5.17 0.96 -7.94
C SER A 14 5.37 -0.55 -7.78
N LEU A 15 5.19 -1.32 -8.86
CA LEU A 15 5.25 -2.78 -8.82
C LEU A 15 6.62 -3.33 -9.23
N VAL A 16 7.41 -2.58 -10.01
CA VAL A 16 8.74 -3.03 -10.41
C VAL A 16 9.65 -3.10 -9.17
N ASN A 17 10.36 -4.22 -9.01
CA ASN A 17 11.24 -4.47 -7.87
C ASN A 17 10.55 -4.42 -6.50
N CYS A 18 9.21 -4.44 -6.46
CA CYS A 18 8.45 -4.53 -5.22
C CYS A 18 8.40 -5.98 -4.75
N GLN A 19 8.77 -6.22 -3.50
CA GLN A 19 8.69 -7.56 -2.89
C GLN A 19 7.79 -7.55 -1.66
N THR A 20 7.83 -6.51 -0.87
CA THR A 20 7.12 -6.41 0.41
C THR A 20 6.11 -5.28 0.40
N ILE A 21 4.86 -5.62 0.68
CA ILE A 21 3.73 -4.69 0.71
C ILE A 21 3.17 -4.65 2.13
N ALA A 22 3.25 -3.48 2.77
CA ALA A 22 2.55 -3.25 4.03
C ALA A 22 1.13 -2.81 3.71
N VAL A 23 0.15 -3.50 4.26
CA VAL A 23 -1.27 -3.22 3.98
C VAL A 23 -1.90 -2.61 5.22
N VAL A 24 -2.10 -1.29 5.17
CA VAL A 24 -2.68 -0.51 6.27
C VAL A 24 -4.19 -0.67 6.27
N GLY A 25 -4.74 -1.15 7.37
CA GLY A 25 -6.16 -1.45 7.48
C GLY A 25 -6.54 -2.84 6.97
N LEU A 26 -5.57 -3.75 6.87
CA LEU A 26 -5.85 -5.12 6.46
C LEU A 26 -6.71 -5.83 7.49
N SER A 27 -7.92 -6.22 7.07
CA SER A 27 -8.87 -6.95 7.91
C SER A 27 -8.56 -8.45 7.92
N PRO A 28 -8.73 -9.13 9.07
CA PRO A 28 -8.62 -10.59 9.12
C PRO A 28 -9.84 -11.31 8.55
N LYS A 29 -10.90 -10.58 8.18
CA LYS A 29 -12.16 -11.16 7.70
C LYS A 29 -12.08 -11.41 6.19
N PRO A 30 -12.22 -12.68 5.72
CA PRO A 30 -12.01 -13.02 4.31
C PRO A 30 -12.95 -12.32 3.31
N HIS A 31 -14.10 -11.84 3.76
CA HIS A 31 -15.06 -11.16 2.88
C HIS A 31 -14.72 -9.68 2.62
N ARG A 32 -13.76 -9.12 3.35
CA ARG A 32 -13.36 -7.72 3.18
C ARG A 32 -12.46 -7.55 1.96
N ASP A 33 -12.60 -6.39 1.31
CA ASP A 33 -11.78 -6.05 0.14
C ASP A 33 -10.28 -6.09 0.44
N SER A 34 -9.89 -5.55 1.62
CA SER A 34 -8.48 -5.54 1.99
C SER A 34 -7.88 -6.95 2.06
N TYR A 35 -8.65 -7.89 2.60
CA TYR A 35 -8.21 -9.28 2.68
C TYR A 35 -8.07 -9.90 1.30
N ARG A 36 -9.07 -9.72 0.41
CA ARG A 36 -9.05 -10.29 -0.94
C ARG A 36 -7.89 -9.76 -1.77
N VAL A 37 -7.65 -8.46 -1.70
CA VAL A 37 -6.54 -7.82 -2.43
C VAL A 37 -5.20 -8.31 -1.90
N ALA A 38 -5.02 -8.32 -0.58
CA ALA A 38 -3.77 -8.79 0.03
C ALA A 38 -3.49 -10.26 -0.27
N LYS A 39 -4.53 -11.10 -0.20
CA LYS A 39 -4.39 -12.53 -0.52
C LYS A 39 -4.00 -12.73 -1.99
N TYR A 40 -4.62 -11.98 -2.90
CA TYR A 40 -4.25 -12.04 -4.33
C TYR A 40 -2.76 -11.72 -4.51
N MET A 41 -2.27 -10.66 -3.88
CA MET A 41 -0.87 -10.26 -4.00
C MET A 41 0.05 -11.32 -3.36
N GLN A 42 -0.33 -11.84 -2.19
CA GLN A 42 0.43 -12.90 -1.52
C GLN A 42 0.54 -14.15 -2.41
N ASP A 43 -0.56 -14.55 -3.05
CA ASP A 43 -0.58 -15.72 -3.94
C ASP A 43 0.33 -15.54 -5.16
N ARG A 44 0.69 -14.30 -5.50
CA ARG A 44 1.60 -13.98 -6.61
C ARG A 44 3.03 -13.73 -6.16
N GLY A 45 3.35 -14.08 -4.93
CA GLY A 45 4.72 -14.06 -4.43
C GLY A 45 5.14 -12.80 -3.70
N PHE A 46 4.24 -11.83 -3.50
CA PHE A 46 4.55 -10.66 -2.69
C PHE A 46 4.47 -11.03 -1.20
N ARG A 47 5.37 -10.47 -0.42
CA ARG A 47 5.31 -10.59 1.02
C ARG A 47 4.33 -9.55 1.55
N ILE A 48 3.35 -9.99 2.33
CA ILE A 48 2.34 -9.11 2.93
C ILE A 48 2.70 -8.85 4.39
N VAL A 49 2.69 -7.58 4.78
CA VAL A 49 2.90 -7.15 6.16
C VAL A 49 1.61 -6.48 6.62
N PRO A 50 0.78 -7.16 7.43
CA PRO A 50 -0.48 -6.58 7.91
C PRO A 50 -0.22 -5.45 8.90
N ILE A 51 -0.87 -4.30 8.69
CA ILE A 51 -0.85 -3.19 9.65
C ILE A 51 -2.27 -3.00 10.16
N ASN A 52 -2.51 -3.46 11.38
CA ASN A 52 -3.82 -3.39 12.01
C ASN A 52 -3.65 -3.53 13.53
N PRO A 53 -3.92 -2.46 14.31
CA PRO A 53 -3.74 -2.49 15.77
C PRO A 53 -4.67 -3.46 16.48
N ASN A 54 -5.73 -3.93 15.81
CA ASN A 54 -6.73 -4.81 16.40
C ASN A 54 -6.56 -6.29 15.99
N ALA A 55 -5.48 -6.63 15.29
CA ALA A 55 -5.22 -8.00 14.87
C ALA A 55 -3.82 -8.43 15.31
N THR A 56 -3.64 -9.73 15.54
CA THR A 56 -2.33 -10.31 15.86
C THR A 56 -1.72 -11.01 14.66
N GLU A 57 -2.56 -11.56 13.78
CA GLU A 57 -2.13 -12.29 12.60
C GLU A 57 -3.18 -12.19 11.51
N VAL A 58 -2.75 -11.99 10.27
CA VAL A 58 -3.63 -12.02 9.08
C VAL A 58 -2.88 -12.72 7.96
N LEU A 59 -3.56 -13.63 7.26
CA LEU A 59 -2.96 -14.38 6.12
C LEU A 59 -1.68 -15.13 6.53
N GLY A 60 -1.62 -15.62 7.76
CA GLY A 60 -0.46 -16.34 8.26
C GLY A 60 0.73 -15.46 8.60
N GLU A 61 0.58 -14.14 8.53
CA GLU A 61 1.64 -13.17 8.81
C GLU A 61 1.34 -12.39 10.08
N LYS A 62 2.39 -12.11 10.87
CA LYS A 62 2.24 -11.28 12.06
C LYS A 62 1.76 -9.88 11.69
N ALA A 63 0.74 -9.38 12.40
CA ALA A 63 0.26 -8.02 12.24
C ALA A 63 0.97 -7.09 13.21
N TYR A 64 1.19 -5.85 12.75
CA TYR A 64 1.79 -4.79 13.54
C TYR A 64 0.81 -3.65 13.71
N ALA A 65 0.94 -2.90 14.81
CA ALA A 65 0.05 -1.78 15.09
C ALA A 65 0.28 -0.59 14.17
N SER A 66 1.51 -0.41 13.69
CA SER A 66 1.89 0.73 12.84
C SER A 66 2.98 0.35 11.84
N LEU A 67 3.13 1.18 10.82
CA LEU A 67 4.25 1.06 9.86
C LEU A 67 5.59 1.20 10.56
N THR A 68 5.70 2.14 11.49
CA THR A 68 6.94 2.38 12.22
C THR A 68 7.39 1.14 12.97
N GLU A 69 6.45 0.45 13.64
CA GLU A 69 6.75 -0.79 14.35
C GLU A 69 7.19 -1.89 13.38
N ALA A 70 6.44 -2.09 12.30
CA ALA A 70 6.75 -3.13 11.31
C ALA A 70 8.13 -2.93 10.68
N ALA A 71 8.49 -1.68 10.42
CA ALA A 71 9.76 -1.35 9.77
C ALA A 71 10.99 -1.70 10.62
N GLN A 72 10.82 -1.92 11.92
CA GLN A 72 11.91 -2.40 12.78
C GLN A 72 12.30 -3.84 12.47
N TYR A 73 11.42 -4.61 11.85
CA TYR A 73 11.61 -6.05 11.63
C TYR A 73 11.72 -6.42 10.15
N THR A 74 11.26 -5.57 9.25
CA THR A 74 11.29 -5.87 7.82
C THR A 74 11.34 -4.59 6.99
N ARG A 75 11.96 -4.69 5.81
CA ARG A 75 11.91 -3.62 4.82
C ARG A 75 10.53 -3.60 4.17
N ILE A 76 10.01 -2.41 3.94
CA ILE A 76 8.71 -2.22 3.27
C ILE A 76 8.95 -1.44 1.97
N ASP A 77 8.54 -2.03 0.85
CA ASP A 77 8.68 -1.39 -0.46
C ASP A 77 7.46 -0.53 -0.79
N MET A 78 6.25 -1.06 -0.55
CA MET A 78 5.00 -0.36 -0.85
C MET A 78 4.13 -0.29 0.40
N VAL A 79 3.47 0.85 0.59
CA VAL A 79 2.42 1.03 1.58
C VAL A 79 1.09 1.11 0.86
N ASN A 80 0.24 0.08 1.02
CA ASN A 80 -1.08 -0.03 0.39
C ASN A 80 -2.15 0.29 1.44
N CYS A 81 -3.01 1.27 1.17
CA CYS A 81 -3.89 1.86 2.17
C CYS A 81 -5.37 1.55 1.94
N PHE A 82 -5.99 0.90 2.92
CA PHE A 82 -7.42 0.67 3.04
C PHE A 82 -7.95 1.47 4.23
N ARG A 83 -7.80 2.80 4.17
CA ARG A 83 -8.24 3.72 5.21
C ARG A 83 -9.03 4.84 4.55
N ASN A 84 -9.73 5.64 5.37
CA ASN A 84 -10.45 6.80 4.85
C ASN A 84 -9.47 7.86 4.35
N SER A 85 -9.89 8.66 3.37
CA SER A 85 -9.04 9.68 2.75
C SER A 85 -8.43 10.64 3.77
N GLU A 86 -9.20 11.04 4.79
CA GLU A 86 -8.73 11.95 5.84
C GLU A 86 -7.67 11.33 6.76
N ASP A 87 -7.53 10.01 6.76
CA ASP A 87 -6.54 9.33 7.61
C ASP A 87 -5.15 9.24 6.95
N ILE A 88 -5.05 9.61 5.67
CA ILE A 88 -3.83 9.37 4.89
C ILE A 88 -2.64 10.25 5.26
N PRO A 89 -2.79 11.55 5.61
CA PRO A 89 -1.61 12.36 5.90
C PRO A 89 -0.62 11.77 6.90
N PRO A 90 -1.02 11.27 8.08
CA PRO A 90 -0.05 10.65 9.00
C PRO A 90 0.52 9.34 8.46
N ILE A 91 -0.25 8.57 7.67
CA ILE A 91 0.24 7.34 7.05
C ILE A 91 1.31 7.66 6.01
N ALA A 92 1.08 8.70 5.20
CA ALA A 92 2.07 9.15 4.23
C ALA A 92 3.36 9.59 4.91
N ALA A 93 3.27 10.31 6.03
CA ALA A 93 4.43 10.71 6.82
C ALA A 93 5.22 9.50 7.33
N GLU A 94 4.52 8.48 7.83
CA GLU A 94 5.18 7.24 8.25
C GLU A 94 5.85 6.52 7.06
N ALA A 95 5.17 6.44 5.92
CA ALA A 95 5.71 5.80 4.72
C ALA A 95 7.03 6.46 4.29
N ILE A 96 7.07 7.80 4.35
CA ILE A 96 8.29 8.56 4.05
C ILE A 96 9.39 8.21 5.07
N ALA A 97 9.05 8.24 6.36
CA ALA A 97 10.01 8.04 7.43
C ALA A 97 10.66 6.65 7.40
N ILE A 98 9.91 5.62 7.02
CA ILE A 98 10.43 4.24 6.96
C ILE A 98 11.16 3.94 5.66
N GLY A 99 11.20 4.88 4.72
CA GLY A 99 11.90 4.67 3.45
C GLY A 99 11.16 3.82 2.43
N ALA A 100 9.83 3.78 2.49
CA ALA A 100 9.04 3.09 1.49
C ALA A 100 9.25 3.73 0.11
N ARG A 101 9.13 2.95 -0.95
CA ARG A 101 9.32 3.42 -2.33
C ARG A 101 8.04 3.93 -2.95
N SER A 102 6.89 3.40 -2.51
CA SER A 102 5.60 3.78 -3.08
C SER A 102 4.50 3.82 -2.02
N LEU A 103 3.49 4.63 -2.32
CA LEU A 103 2.27 4.78 -1.52
C LEU A 103 1.10 4.53 -2.46
N TRP A 104 0.28 3.54 -2.13
CA TRP A 104 -0.85 3.14 -2.96
C TRP A 104 -2.15 3.31 -2.20
N LEU A 105 -3.02 4.19 -2.69
CA LEU A 105 -4.34 4.46 -2.12
C LEU A 105 -5.40 3.73 -2.93
N GLN A 106 -6.16 2.87 -2.27
CA GLN A 106 -7.19 2.03 -2.90
C GLN A 106 -8.35 2.87 -3.46
N ILE A 107 -9.26 2.19 -4.19
CA ILE A 107 -10.45 2.84 -4.75
C ILE A 107 -11.20 3.59 -3.65
N GLY A 108 -11.57 4.83 -3.94
CA GLY A 108 -12.28 5.70 -3.00
C GLY A 108 -11.37 6.45 -2.03
N VAL A 109 -10.06 6.21 -2.06
CA VAL A 109 -9.11 6.87 -1.17
C VAL A 109 -8.30 7.88 -1.97
N VAL A 110 -8.50 9.16 -1.67
CA VAL A 110 -7.82 10.26 -2.36
C VAL A 110 -7.44 11.32 -1.32
N ASN A 111 -6.18 11.73 -1.32
CA ASN A 111 -5.71 12.86 -0.51
C ASN A 111 -4.55 13.53 -1.25
N ASP A 112 -4.87 14.59 -1.98
CA ASP A 112 -3.89 15.24 -2.87
C ASP A 112 -2.74 15.87 -2.09
N ALA A 113 -3.00 16.42 -0.91
CA ALA A 113 -1.94 17.01 -0.09
C ALA A 113 -0.95 15.95 0.39
N ALA A 114 -1.45 14.80 0.85
CA ALA A 114 -0.60 13.68 1.27
C ALA A 114 0.17 13.10 0.07
N ALA A 115 -0.50 12.97 -1.08
CA ALA A 115 0.14 12.48 -2.30
C ALA A 115 1.29 13.39 -2.73
N SER A 116 1.07 14.71 -2.73
CA SER A 116 2.12 15.68 -3.08
C SER A 116 3.29 15.63 -2.11
N HIS A 117 3.00 15.49 -0.81
CA HIS A 117 4.03 15.37 0.22
C HIS A 117 4.91 14.13 -0.01
N ALA A 118 4.27 12.99 -0.25
CA ALA A 118 4.99 11.74 -0.53
C ALA A 118 5.81 11.82 -1.82
N GLN A 119 5.23 12.40 -2.88
CA GLN A 119 5.94 12.58 -4.15
C GLN A 119 7.16 13.49 -3.99
N ALA A 120 7.03 14.58 -3.24
CA ALA A 120 8.13 15.49 -2.97
C ALA A 120 9.28 14.80 -2.20
N ALA A 121 8.95 13.79 -1.41
CA ALA A 121 9.94 12.98 -0.68
C ALA A 121 10.51 11.82 -1.51
N GLY A 122 10.10 11.69 -2.77
CA GLY A 122 10.64 10.68 -3.69
C GLY A 122 9.81 9.41 -3.84
N LEU A 123 8.64 9.32 -3.21
CA LEU A 123 7.80 8.15 -3.37
C LEU A 123 6.99 8.23 -4.68
N THR A 124 6.79 7.07 -5.29
CA THR A 124 5.79 6.94 -6.35
C THR A 124 4.43 6.79 -5.70
N VAL A 125 3.43 7.55 -6.15
CA VAL A 125 2.10 7.54 -5.56
C VAL A 125 1.05 7.17 -6.60
N VAL A 126 0.15 6.26 -6.23
CA VAL A 126 -1.04 5.91 -7.00
C VAL A 126 -2.24 6.12 -6.10
N GLN A 127 -3.28 6.80 -6.59
CA GLN A 127 -4.50 7.07 -5.83
C GLN A 127 -5.71 6.48 -6.53
N ASN A 128 -6.69 6.05 -5.73
CA ASN A 128 -8.02 5.67 -6.22
C ASN A 128 -7.97 4.53 -7.24
N LYS A 129 -7.14 3.53 -6.99
CA LYS A 129 -6.98 2.35 -7.85
C LYS A 129 -6.92 1.09 -7.00
N CYS A 130 -7.47 -0.01 -7.51
CA CYS A 130 -7.35 -1.30 -6.85
C CYS A 130 -6.04 -1.98 -7.25
N LEU A 131 -5.19 -2.25 -6.26
CA LEU A 131 -3.88 -2.87 -6.51
C LEU A 131 -4.00 -4.21 -7.24
N MET A 132 -4.96 -5.04 -6.83
CA MET A 132 -5.22 -6.33 -7.48
C MET A 132 -5.59 -6.18 -8.95
N VAL A 133 -6.51 -5.27 -9.25
CA VAL A 133 -6.99 -5.03 -10.61
C VAL A 133 -5.86 -4.51 -11.50
N GLU A 134 -5.09 -3.55 -10.99
CA GLU A 134 -4.00 -2.96 -11.78
C GLU A 134 -2.88 -3.96 -12.01
N HIS A 135 -2.54 -4.77 -11.00
CA HIS A 135 -1.56 -5.83 -11.16
C HIS A 135 -2.00 -6.84 -12.24
N ALA A 136 -3.26 -7.25 -12.20
CA ALA A 136 -3.80 -8.22 -13.14
C ALA A 136 -3.81 -7.73 -14.59
N ARG A 137 -3.81 -6.41 -14.80
CA ARG A 137 -3.77 -5.78 -16.13
C ARG A 137 -2.36 -5.68 -16.72
N LEU A 138 -1.34 -5.84 -15.91
CA LEU A 138 0.04 -5.78 -16.41
C LEU A 138 0.34 -7.01 -17.28
N PRO A 139 1.07 -6.82 -18.40
CA PRO A 139 1.46 -7.92 -19.26
C PRO A 139 2.48 -8.87 -18.62
#